data_46df8090bb582362e24e819d647d516c
#
_entry.id   46df8090bb582362e24e819d647d516c
#
_cell.length_a   1.000
_cell.length_b   1.000
_cell.length_c   1.000
_cell.angle_alpha   90.00
_cell.angle_beta   90.00
_cell.angle_gamma   90.00
#
_symmetry.space_group_name_H-M   'P 1'
#
loop_
_entity.id
_entity.type
_entity.pdbx_description
1 polymer ?
#
loop_
_entity_poly.entity_id
_entity_poly.type
_entity_poly.pdbx_seq_one_letter_code
_entity_poly.pdbx_strand_id
1 'polypeptide(L)'
;VSEKLSTLAAEKILDNVDDILDGKAKFVNQDHSKATYAKKINKKEGQINWGEKASNIIGKINALIPIPGGFFNFDGERYKILKAEIGNGTGNIGEVISNNLEIACGNNQSIKIIEIQREGKKPQKIGEFMLGSKIKKGSIIPNV
;
A
#
# COMPACT_ATOMS: atom_id res chain seq x y z
N VAL A 1 11.58 4.82 7.27
CA VAL A 1 12.95 4.52 6.75
C VAL A 1 13.60 5.79 6.21
N SER A 2 12.95 6.54 5.31
CA SER A 2 13.52 7.73 4.66
C SER A 2 13.97 8.80 5.67
N GLU A 3 13.16 9.10 6.67
CA GLU A 3 13.48 10.10 7.71
C GLU A 3 14.73 9.70 8.51
N LYS A 4 14.80 8.44 8.96
CA LYS A 4 15.98 7.94 9.67
C LYS A 4 17.27 7.98 8.83
N LEU A 5 17.16 7.66 7.54
CA LEU A 5 18.29 7.72 6.61
C LEU A 5 18.73 9.16 6.36
N SER A 6 17.78 10.09 6.24
CA SER A 6 18.06 11.52 6.08
C SER A 6 18.82 12.09 7.28
N THR A 7 18.38 11.78 8.49
CA THR A 7 19.06 12.21 9.73
C THR A 7 20.47 11.63 9.81
N LEU A 8 20.60 10.32 9.60
CA LEU A 8 21.89 9.64 9.62
C LEU A 8 22.87 10.20 8.57
N ALA A 9 22.38 10.51 7.38
CA ALA A 9 23.21 11.09 6.32
C ALA A 9 23.70 12.49 6.71
N ALA A 10 22.84 13.33 7.30
CA ALA A 10 23.22 14.65 7.77
C ALA A 10 24.28 14.58 8.87
N GLU A 11 24.09 13.72 9.87
CA GLU A 11 25.08 13.48 10.94
C GLU A 11 26.43 13.04 10.36
N LYS A 12 26.42 12.06 9.45
CA LYS A 12 27.66 11.54 8.85
C LYS A 12 28.39 12.56 7.98
N ILE A 13 27.68 13.44 7.30
CA ILE A 13 28.31 14.54 6.56
C ILE A 13 28.95 15.53 7.53
N LEU A 14 28.26 15.92 8.60
CA LEU A 14 28.81 16.84 9.61
C LEU A 14 30.07 16.27 10.29
N ASP A 15 30.06 14.97 10.59
CA ASP A 15 31.21 14.28 11.21
C ASP A 15 32.45 14.23 10.31
N ASN A 16 32.30 14.32 8.99
CA ASN A 16 33.38 14.06 8.04
C ASN A 16 33.68 15.23 7.07
N VAL A 17 32.91 16.34 7.15
CA VAL A 17 33.04 17.42 6.16
C VAL A 17 34.45 18.05 6.18
N ASP A 18 35.05 18.25 7.34
CA ASP A 18 36.36 18.84 7.47
C ASP A 18 37.45 17.94 6.84
N ASP A 19 37.39 16.63 7.10
CA ASP A 19 38.31 15.68 6.50
C ASP A 19 38.16 15.59 4.97
N ILE A 20 36.92 15.76 4.47
CA ILE A 20 36.67 15.82 3.02
C ILE A 20 37.29 17.08 2.41
N LEU A 21 37.08 18.23 3.03
CA LEU A 21 37.64 19.52 2.58
C LEU A 21 39.16 19.55 2.63
N ASP A 22 39.74 18.97 3.66
CA ASP A 22 41.19 18.88 3.87
C ASP A 22 41.84 17.79 3.00
N GLY A 23 41.09 17.00 2.25
CA GLY A 23 41.60 15.89 1.44
C GLY A 23 42.10 14.68 2.26
N LYS A 24 41.72 14.61 3.56
CA LYS A 24 42.12 13.52 4.46
C LYS A 24 41.13 12.35 4.47
N ALA A 25 39.92 12.55 3.94
CA ALA A 25 38.90 11.53 3.92
C ALA A 25 39.32 10.30 3.11
N LYS A 26 39.11 9.11 3.67
CA LYS A 26 39.38 7.85 3.00
C LYS A 26 38.12 7.34 2.30
N PHE A 27 38.15 7.30 0.98
CA PHE A 27 37.07 6.76 0.17
C PHE A 27 37.32 5.29 -0.12
N VAL A 28 36.32 4.46 0.05
CA VAL A 28 36.34 3.03 -0.25
C VAL A 28 35.35 2.75 -1.38
N ASN A 29 35.81 2.09 -2.43
CA ASN A 29 34.95 1.69 -3.53
C ASN A 29 33.91 0.67 -3.05
N GLN A 30 32.66 0.85 -3.47
CA GLN A 30 31.61 -0.12 -3.19
C GLN A 30 31.82 -1.40 -3.98
N ASP A 31 31.55 -2.54 -3.35
CA ASP A 31 31.58 -3.84 -4.03
C ASP A 31 30.31 -4.02 -4.87
N HIS A 32 30.43 -3.76 -6.16
CA HIS A 32 29.31 -3.87 -7.10
C HIS A 32 28.73 -5.29 -7.23
N SER A 33 29.50 -6.32 -6.87
CA SER A 33 29.00 -7.72 -6.89
C SER A 33 27.92 -7.98 -5.83
N LYS A 34 27.90 -7.16 -4.78
CA LYS A 34 26.91 -7.20 -3.69
C LYS A 34 25.73 -6.25 -3.88
N ALA A 35 25.72 -5.50 -4.99
CA ALA A 35 24.64 -4.55 -5.24
C ALA A 35 23.31 -5.26 -5.50
N THR A 36 22.26 -4.81 -4.81
CA THR A 36 20.88 -5.23 -5.08
C THR A 36 20.10 -4.04 -5.62
N TYR A 37 19.25 -4.29 -6.60
CA TYR A 37 18.48 -3.23 -7.26
C TYR A 37 17.02 -3.29 -6.84
N ALA A 38 16.53 -2.23 -6.19
CA ALA A 38 15.10 -2.01 -5.96
C ALA A 38 14.51 -1.27 -7.17
N LYS A 39 13.73 -1.97 -8.00
CA LYS A 39 13.04 -1.35 -9.13
C LYS A 39 12.02 -0.34 -8.65
N LYS A 40 11.78 0.71 -9.45
CA LYS A 40 10.71 1.67 -9.17
C LYS A 40 9.36 0.95 -9.18
N ILE A 41 8.58 1.14 -8.10
CA ILE A 41 7.22 0.57 -7.99
C ILE A 41 6.33 1.19 -9.06
N ASN A 42 5.70 0.33 -9.86
CA ASN A 42 4.76 0.75 -10.89
C ASN A 42 3.36 0.95 -10.27
N LYS A 43 2.59 1.91 -10.79
CA LYS A 43 1.20 2.15 -10.33
C LYS A 43 0.32 0.90 -10.42
N LYS A 44 0.52 0.05 -11.42
CA LYS A 44 -0.22 -1.21 -11.60
C LYS A 44 0.00 -2.21 -10.45
N GLU A 45 1.17 -2.19 -9.81
CA GLU A 45 1.48 -3.07 -8.68
C GLU A 45 0.58 -2.80 -7.46
N GLY A 46 -0.01 -1.60 -7.38
CA GLY A 46 -0.99 -1.26 -6.35
C GLY A 46 -2.36 -1.90 -6.53
N GLN A 47 -2.65 -2.50 -7.67
CA GLN A 47 -3.94 -3.15 -7.89
C GLN A 47 -4.06 -4.41 -7.00
N ILE A 48 -5.17 -4.49 -6.27
CA ILE A 48 -5.42 -5.60 -5.34
C ILE A 48 -5.86 -6.83 -6.14
N ASN A 49 -5.21 -7.95 -5.87
CA ASN A 49 -5.64 -9.28 -6.30
C ASN A 49 -6.39 -9.94 -5.15
N TRP A 50 -7.70 -10.05 -5.30
CA TRP A 50 -8.56 -10.65 -4.27
C TRP A 50 -8.34 -12.16 -4.10
N GLY A 51 -7.68 -12.83 -5.06
CA GLY A 51 -7.26 -14.23 -4.93
C GLY A 51 -6.16 -14.47 -3.90
N GLU A 52 -5.48 -13.42 -3.44
CA GLU A 52 -4.46 -13.52 -2.40
C GLU A 52 -5.10 -13.67 -1.00
N LYS A 53 -4.33 -14.21 -0.05
CA LYS A 53 -4.75 -14.28 1.36
C LYS A 53 -4.78 -12.88 2.01
N ALA A 54 -5.66 -12.70 2.99
CA ALA A 54 -5.88 -11.41 3.65
C ALA A 54 -4.60 -10.74 4.15
N SER A 55 -3.67 -11.50 4.74
CA SER A 55 -2.40 -10.94 5.23
C SER A 55 -1.51 -10.36 4.12
N ASN A 56 -1.52 -10.93 2.91
CA ASN A 56 -0.76 -10.41 1.78
C ASN A 56 -1.39 -9.12 1.25
N ILE A 57 -2.72 -9.09 1.15
CA ILE A 57 -3.45 -7.90 0.73
C ILE A 57 -3.21 -6.75 1.70
N ILE A 58 -3.31 -6.98 3.02
CA ILE A 58 -3.01 -5.98 4.05
C ILE A 58 -1.55 -5.53 3.97
N GLY A 59 -0.62 -6.47 3.81
CA GLY A 59 0.81 -6.16 3.63
C GLY A 59 1.05 -5.26 2.41
N LYS A 60 0.41 -5.55 1.27
CA LYS A 60 0.48 -4.72 0.05
C LYS A 60 -0.09 -3.32 0.29
N ILE A 61 -1.27 -3.21 0.91
CA ILE A 61 -1.87 -1.91 1.24
C ILE A 61 -0.90 -1.07 2.08
N ASN A 62 -0.39 -1.63 3.16
CA ASN A 62 0.49 -0.92 4.09
C ASN A 62 1.84 -0.54 3.45
N ALA A 63 2.41 -1.42 2.62
CA ALA A 63 3.69 -1.18 1.97
C ALA A 63 3.63 -0.08 0.91
N LEU A 64 2.47 0.12 0.28
CA LEU A 64 2.31 1.04 -0.84
C LEU A 64 1.73 2.41 -0.45
N ILE A 65 1.33 2.62 0.80
CA ILE A 65 0.90 3.92 1.31
C ILE A 65 2.12 4.84 1.50
N PRO A 66 2.05 6.11 1.13
CA PRO A 66 0.93 6.81 0.52
C PRO A 66 0.85 6.66 -1.01
N ILE A 67 1.92 6.29 -1.69
CA ILE A 67 2.03 6.26 -3.15
C ILE A 67 2.76 5.00 -3.59
N PRO A 68 2.19 4.23 -4.54
CA PRO A 68 0.96 4.46 -5.30
C PRO A 68 -0.33 4.17 -4.53
N GLY A 69 -0.28 3.42 -3.42
CA GLY A 69 -1.39 2.92 -2.63
C GLY A 69 -2.00 1.65 -3.22
N GLY A 70 -2.56 0.80 -2.35
CA GLY A 70 -3.38 -0.32 -2.75
C GLY A 70 -4.74 0.15 -3.28
N PHE A 71 -5.21 -0.37 -4.42
CA PHE A 71 -6.47 0.05 -5.01
C PHE A 71 -7.20 -1.08 -5.74
N PHE A 72 -8.48 -0.88 -5.96
CA PHE A 72 -9.31 -1.67 -6.87
C PHE A 72 -10.15 -0.77 -7.77
N ASN A 73 -10.69 -1.34 -8.84
CA ASN A 73 -11.63 -0.64 -9.73
C ASN A 73 -13.02 -1.27 -9.59
N PHE A 74 -14.05 -0.44 -9.61
CA PHE A 74 -15.44 -0.88 -9.63
C PHE A 74 -16.28 0.12 -10.41
N ASP A 75 -17.08 -0.35 -11.35
CA ASP A 75 -17.95 0.47 -12.21
C ASP A 75 -17.21 1.65 -12.87
N GLY A 76 -16.00 1.39 -13.40
CA GLY A 76 -15.18 2.37 -14.09
C GLY A 76 -14.48 3.39 -13.17
N GLU A 77 -14.69 3.33 -11.87
CA GLU A 77 -14.07 4.21 -10.89
C GLU A 77 -12.97 3.48 -10.10
N ARG A 78 -11.94 4.24 -9.70
CA ARG A 78 -10.82 3.73 -8.91
C ARG A 78 -11.00 4.09 -7.44
N TYR A 79 -10.81 3.09 -6.59
CA TYR A 79 -10.92 3.20 -5.15
C TYR A 79 -9.59 2.81 -4.48
N LYS A 80 -8.93 3.75 -3.85
CA LYS A 80 -7.70 3.51 -3.07
C LYS A 80 -8.08 3.11 -1.64
N ILE A 81 -7.49 2.02 -1.15
CA ILE A 81 -7.64 1.58 0.22
C ILE A 81 -6.54 2.25 1.06
N LEU A 82 -6.93 3.05 2.02
CA LEU A 82 -6.00 3.76 2.91
C LEU A 82 -5.77 3.02 4.22
N LYS A 83 -6.79 2.31 4.70
CA LYS A 83 -6.68 1.48 5.90
C LYS A 83 -7.63 0.29 5.78
N ALA A 84 -7.12 -0.88 6.15
CA ALA A 84 -7.91 -2.11 6.19
C ALA A 84 -7.41 -3.02 7.31
N GLU A 85 -8.24 -3.97 7.72
CA GLU A 85 -7.94 -5.02 8.70
C GLU A 85 -8.45 -6.38 8.21
N ILE A 86 -7.94 -7.45 8.80
CA ILE A 86 -8.43 -8.81 8.50
C ILE A 86 -9.86 -8.92 9.02
N GLY A 87 -10.75 -9.40 8.15
CA GLY A 87 -12.13 -9.71 8.48
C GLY A 87 -12.32 -11.14 8.98
N ASN A 88 -13.56 -11.44 9.35
CA ASN A 88 -13.95 -12.79 9.82
C ASN A 88 -14.98 -13.45 8.90
N GLY A 89 -15.37 -12.78 7.82
CA GLY A 89 -16.36 -13.28 6.88
C GLY A 89 -15.72 -14.19 5.82
N THR A 90 -16.58 -14.93 5.13
CA THR A 90 -16.23 -15.80 4.00
C THR A 90 -17.20 -15.55 2.85
N GLY A 91 -16.75 -15.77 1.61
CA GLY A 91 -17.56 -15.58 0.42
C GLY A 91 -16.77 -15.90 -0.84
N ASN A 92 -17.33 -15.63 -2.00
CA ASN A 92 -16.62 -15.77 -3.26
C ASN A 92 -15.53 -14.68 -3.37
N ILE A 93 -14.42 -15.00 -4.05
CA ILE A 93 -13.31 -14.05 -4.24
C ILE A 93 -13.81 -12.74 -4.86
N GLY A 94 -13.54 -11.61 -4.21
CA GLY A 94 -13.98 -10.27 -4.62
C GLY A 94 -15.41 -9.92 -4.21
N GLU A 95 -16.15 -10.82 -3.56
CA GLU A 95 -17.52 -10.55 -3.10
C GLU A 95 -17.53 -9.59 -1.91
N VAL A 96 -18.38 -8.58 -1.99
CA VAL A 96 -18.70 -7.69 -0.86
C VAL A 96 -19.69 -8.39 0.05
N ILE A 97 -19.23 -8.89 1.17
CA ILE A 97 -19.99 -9.77 2.08
C ILE A 97 -20.70 -9.03 3.21
N SER A 98 -20.45 -7.73 3.39
CA SER A 98 -21.10 -6.94 4.41
C SER A 98 -21.48 -5.52 3.94
N ASN A 99 -22.38 -4.86 4.68
CA ASN A 99 -22.76 -3.48 4.42
C ASN A 99 -21.65 -2.46 4.80
N ASN A 100 -20.59 -2.90 5.47
CA ASN A 100 -19.43 -2.08 5.85
C ASN A 100 -18.19 -2.38 4.98
N LEU A 101 -18.41 -2.78 3.73
CA LEU A 101 -17.37 -3.05 2.75
C LEU A 101 -16.32 -4.05 3.27
N GLU A 102 -16.76 -5.20 3.71
CA GLU A 102 -15.92 -6.36 3.91
C GLU A 102 -15.92 -7.17 2.62
N ILE A 103 -14.73 -7.51 2.11
CA ILE A 103 -14.55 -8.15 0.82
C ILE A 103 -13.87 -9.50 1.03
N ALA A 104 -14.47 -10.55 0.49
CA ALA A 104 -13.94 -11.90 0.55
C ALA A 104 -12.69 -12.04 -0.35
N CYS A 105 -11.71 -12.78 0.11
CA CYS A 105 -10.44 -12.99 -0.58
C CYS A 105 -9.98 -14.45 -0.49
N GLY A 106 -8.79 -14.74 -1.00
CA GLY A 106 -8.25 -16.09 -1.01
C GLY A 106 -8.19 -16.75 0.37
N ASN A 107 -8.12 -18.07 0.39
CA ASN A 107 -8.07 -18.92 1.59
C ASN A 107 -9.30 -18.80 2.51
N ASN A 108 -10.49 -18.56 1.95
CA ASN A 108 -11.72 -18.35 2.73
C ASN A 108 -11.58 -17.26 3.80
N GLN A 109 -10.87 -16.19 3.45
CA GLN A 109 -10.63 -15.04 4.32
C GLN A 109 -11.34 -13.81 3.76
N SER A 110 -11.31 -12.73 4.53
CA SER A 110 -11.81 -11.43 4.10
C SER A 110 -10.96 -10.29 4.65
N ILE A 111 -11.11 -9.12 4.06
CA ILE A 111 -10.60 -7.87 4.63
C ILE A 111 -11.75 -6.88 4.84
N LYS A 112 -11.70 -6.15 5.95
CA LYS A 112 -12.57 -5.01 6.22
C LYS A 112 -11.86 -3.74 5.84
N ILE A 113 -12.46 -2.94 4.97
CA ILE A 113 -11.94 -1.63 4.62
C ILE A 113 -12.42 -0.64 5.68
N ILE A 114 -11.47 0.11 6.27
CA ILE A 114 -11.73 1.08 7.33
C ILE A 114 -11.76 2.49 6.77
N GLU A 115 -10.84 2.79 5.84
CA GLU A 115 -10.72 4.08 5.21
C GLU A 115 -10.41 3.91 3.71
N ILE A 116 -11.13 4.68 2.90
CA ILE A 116 -11.10 4.56 1.43
C ILE A 116 -11.08 5.95 0.80
N GLN A 117 -10.51 6.03 -0.39
CA GLN A 117 -10.49 7.25 -1.19
C GLN A 117 -10.91 6.94 -2.62
N ARG A 118 -12.01 7.54 -3.08
CA ARG A 118 -12.39 7.54 -4.49
C ARG A 118 -11.48 8.50 -5.25
N GLU A 119 -11.12 8.16 -6.48
CA GLU A 119 -10.24 8.99 -7.31
C GLU A 119 -10.77 10.41 -7.43
N GLY A 120 -9.90 11.41 -7.24
CA GLY A 120 -10.26 12.83 -7.26
C GLY A 120 -11.08 13.33 -6.07
N LYS A 121 -11.33 12.50 -5.05
CA LYS A 121 -12.08 12.89 -3.84
C LYS A 121 -11.19 12.83 -2.59
N LYS A 122 -11.70 13.37 -1.48
CA LYS A 122 -11.03 13.29 -0.17
C LYS A 122 -11.17 11.87 0.42
N PRO A 123 -10.22 11.44 1.29
CA PRO A 123 -10.37 10.25 2.11
C PRO A 123 -11.68 10.27 2.91
N GLN A 124 -12.30 9.11 3.06
CA GLN A 124 -13.53 8.92 3.84
C GLN A 124 -13.42 7.68 4.72
N LYS A 125 -13.96 7.75 5.91
CA LYS A 125 -14.20 6.55 6.71
C LYS A 125 -15.31 5.72 6.07
N ILE A 126 -15.24 4.42 6.24
CA ILE A 126 -16.12 3.50 5.51
C ILE A 126 -17.61 3.75 5.77
N GLY A 127 -18.00 4.12 7.00
CA GLY A 127 -19.38 4.43 7.32
C GLY A 127 -19.92 5.59 6.49
N GLU A 128 -19.15 6.66 6.33
CA GLU A 128 -19.53 7.84 5.51
C GLU A 128 -19.57 7.47 4.03
N PHE A 129 -18.56 6.72 3.56
CA PHE A 129 -18.48 6.29 2.17
C PHE A 129 -19.69 5.44 1.74
N MET A 130 -20.13 4.51 2.59
CA MET A 130 -21.23 3.59 2.28
C MET A 130 -22.59 4.27 2.16
N LEU A 131 -22.80 5.44 2.74
CA LEU A 131 -24.07 6.20 2.62
C LEU A 131 -24.38 6.58 1.16
N GLY A 132 -23.36 6.94 0.39
CA GLY A 132 -23.50 7.34 -1.03
C GLY A 132 -22.86 6.36 -2.04
N SER A 133 -22.38 5.20 -1.58
CA SER A 133 -21.67 4.26 -2.45
C SER A 133 -22.60 3.47 -3.36
N LYS A 134 -22.15 3.24 -4.59
CA LYS A 134 -22.77 2.27 -5.52
C LYS A 134 -22.40 0.83 -5.17
N ILE A 135 -21.30 0.62 -4.43
CA ILE A 135 -20.86 -0.70 -4.00
C ILE A 135 -21.79 -1.16 -2.86
N LYS A 136 -22.45 -2.29 -3.04
CA LYS A 136 -23.40 -2.84 -2.06
C LYS A 136 -23.00 -4.25 -1.68
N LYS A 137 -23.51 -4.75 -0.57
CA LYS A 137 -23.41 -6.17 -0.24
C LYS A 137 -23.90 -7.02 -1.41
N GLY A 138 -23.13 -8.06 -1.77
CA GLY A 138 -23.37 -8.90 -2.93
C GLY A 138 -22.72 -8.41 -4.23
N SER A 139 -22.18 -7.17 -4.28
CA SER A 139 -21.36 -6.74 -5.42
C SER A 139 -20.12 -7.61 -5.55
N ILE A 140 -19.67 -7.85 -6.77
CA ILE A 140 -18.39 -8.54 -7.05
C ILE A 140 -17.39 -7.49 -7.54
N ILE A 141 -16.33 -7.29 -6.79
CA ILE A 141 -15.21 -6.45 -7.22
C ILE A 141 -14.36 -7.28 -8.19
N PRO A 142 -14.11 -6.79 -9.42
CA PRO A 142 -13.32 -7.54 -10.39
C PRO A 142 -11.94 -7.88 -9.85
N ASN A 143 -11.52 -9.12 -10.06
CA ASN A 143 -10.15 -9.55 -9.77
C ASN A 143 -9.23 -9.16 -10.94
N VAL A 144 -7.92 -9.12 -10.68
CA VAL A 144 -6.88 -8.79 -11.69
C VAL A 144 -6.51 -10.05 -12.46
#